data_30cdf66d4581e5d8d9b6994756254385
#
_entry.id   30cdf66d4581e5d8d9b6994756254385
#
_cell.length_a   1.000
_cell.length_b   1.000
_cell.length_c   1.000
_cell.angle_alpha   90.00
_cell.angle_beta   90.00
_cell.angle_gamma   90.00
#
_symmetry.space_group_name_H-M   'P 1'
#
loop_
_entity.id
_entity.type
_entity.pdbx_description
1 polymer ?
#
loop_
_entity_poly.entity_id
_entity_poly.type
_entity_poly.pdbx_seq_one_letter_code
_entity_poly.pdbx_strand_id
1 'polypeptide(L)'
;MVRIGYPTKVQSSAQKALYDNLNYDEELALTIDETVKYTAKDGWRENKIKQRQVANAIKKHIPKDVNLSLVMEVLKNQNEY
;
A
#
# COMPACT_ATOMS: atom_id res chain seq x y z
N MET A 1 -7.83 -27.88 5.26
CA MET A 1 -8.44 -26.66 5.57
C MET A 1 -8.43 -25.71 4.39
N VAL A 2 -9.34 -24.94 4.33
CA VAL A 2 -9.48 -24.10 3.20
C VAL A 2 -8.96 -22.72 3.48
N ARG A 3 -8.29 -22.17 2.53
CA ARG A 3 -7.90 -20.83 2.61
C ARG A 3 -9.11 -19.94 2.66
N ILE A 4 -9.20 -19.16 3.64
CA ILE A 4 -10.35 -18.41 3.78
C ILE A 4 -10.18 -17.10 3.13
N GLY A 5 -10.03 -16.43 2.73
CA GLY A 5 -9.97 -15.14 2.16
C GLY A 5 -9.30 -14.13 3.08
N TYR A 6 -9.47 -12.89 2.79
CA TYR A 6 -8.82 -11.81 3.51
C TYR A 6 -9.58 -11.45 4.77
N PRO A 7 -8.92 -10.79 5.73
CA PRO A 7 -9.61 -10.27 6.90
C PRO A 7 -10.76 -9.35 6.49
N THR A 8 -11.76 -9.26 7.33
CA THR A 8 -12.97 -8.49 7.02
C THR A 8 -12.68 -7.04 6.63
N LYS A 9 -11.68 -6.44 7.23
CA LYS A 9 -11.34 -5.05 6.95
C LYS A 9 -10.56 -4.86 5.66
N VAL A 10 -10.01 -5.93 5.10
CA VAL A 10 -9.25 -5.87 3.86
C VAL A 10 -10.22 -6.17 2.72
N GLN A 11 -10.80 -5.15 2.15
CA GLN A 11 -11.88 -5.27 1.19
C GLN A 11 -11.54 -4.86 -0.23
N SER A 12 -10.79 -3.80 -0.41
CA SER A 12 -10.48 -3.32 -1.74
C SER A 12 -9.32 -4.08 -2.38
N SER A 13 -9.20 -4.00 -3.70
CA SER A 13 -8.07 -4.62 -4.41
C SER A 13 -6.74 -4.09 -3.91
N ALA A 14 -6.67 -2.79 -3.68
CA ALA A 14 -5.44 -2.19 -3.18
C ALA A 14 -5.09 -2.71 -1.79
N GLN A 15 -6.07 -2.80 -0.90
CA GLN A 15 -5.86 -3.34 0.43
C GLN A 15 -5.42 -4.79 0.40
N LYS A 16 -6.01 -5.59 -0.48
CA LYS A 16 -5.63 -6.99 -0.64
C LYS A 16 -4.20 -7.13 -1.14
N ALA A 17 -3.82 -6.31 -2.12
CA ALA A 17 -2.46 -6.34 -2.64
C ALA A 17 -1.45 -5.93 -1.57
N LEU A 18 -1.77 -4.92 -0.79
CA LEU A 18 -0.91 -4.49 0.31
C LEU A 18 -0.80 -5.57 1.37
N TYR A 19 -1.92 -6.18 1.73
CA TYR A 19 -1.93 -7.26 2.71
C TYR A 19 -1.00 -8.40 2.28
N ASP A 20 -1.10 -8.81 1.02
CA ASP A 20 -0.29 -9.90 0.49
C ASP A 20 1.20 -9.55 0.48
N ASN A 21 1.54 -8.29 0.34
CA ASN A 21 2.92 -7.86 0.21
C ASN A 21 3.52 -7.28 1.50
N LEU A 22 2.75 -7.22 2.56
CA LEU A 22 3.20 -6.68 3.85
C LEU A 22 3.11 -7.73 4.94
N ASN A 23 3.55 -8.95 4.62
CA ASN A 23 3.61 -10.05 5.59
C ASN A 23 2.25 -10.41 6.19
N TYR A 24 1.18 -10.20 5.43
CA TYR A 24 -0.19 -10.49 5.88
C TYR A 24 -0.55 -9.71 7.15
N ASP A 25 -0.05 -8.49 7.26
CA ASP A 25 -0.35 -7.63 8.40
C ASP A 25 -1.53 -6.72 8.05
N GLU A 26 -2.69 -7.01 8.65
CA GLU A 26 -3.91 -6.28 8.37
C GLU A 26 -3.80 -4.81 8.74
N GLU A 27 -3.31 -4.51 9.94
CA GLU A 27 -3.21 -3.13 10.39
C GLU A 27 -2.25 -2.33 9.52
N LEU A 28 -1.13 -2.94 9.16
CA LEU A 28 -0.16 -2.26 8.33
C LEU A 28 -0.73 -2.00 6.94
N ALA A 29 -1.39 -2.99 6.36
CA ALA A 29 -2.00 -2.82 5.04
C ALA A 29 -3.01 -1.68 5.03
N LEU A 30 -3.86 -1.61 6.05
CA LEU A 30 -4.86 -0.55 6.14
C LEU A 30 -4.21 0.81 6.39
N THR A 31 -3.18 0.85 7.21
CA THR A 31 -2.46 2.09 7.48
C THR A 31 -1.81 2.63 6.21
N ILE A 32 -1.16 1.77 5.44
CA ILE A 32 -0.53 2.18 4.19
C ILE A 32 -1.60 2.66 3.20
N ASP A 33 -2.70 1.92 3.08
CA ASP A 33 -3.79 2.29 2.20
C ASP A 33 -4.33 3.67 2.52
N GLU A 34 -4.61 3.95 3.78
CA GLU A 34 -5.11 5.26 4.20
C GLU A 34 -4.09 6.35 3.95
N THR A 35 -2.83 6.08 4.25
CA THR A 35 -1.76 7.06 4.05
C THR A 35 -1.64 7.44 2.58
N VAL A 36 -1.70 6.45 1.69
CA VAL A 36 -1.62 6.70 0.26
C VAL A 36 -2.83 7.50 -0.21
N LYS A 37 -4.01 7.12 0.22
CA LYS A 37 -5.23 7.85 -0.16
C LYS A 37 -5.19 9.30 0.27
N TYR A 38 -4.59 9.56 1.41
CA TYR A 38 -4.45 10.93 1.92
C TYR A 38 -3.37 11.71 1.18
N THR A 39 -2.27 11.06 0.84
CA THR A 39 -1.08 11.72 0.31
C THR A 39 -1.05 11.78 -1.21
N ALA A 40 -1.51 10.72 -1.88
CA ALA A 40 -1.47 10.65 -3.33
C ALA A 40 -2.44 11.66 -3.95
N LYS A 41 -1.95 12.40 -4.92
CA LYS A 41 -2.75 13.39 -5.64
C LYS A 41 -2.89 12.97 -7.09
N ASP A 42 -3.79 13.60 -7.82
CA ASP A 42 -3.96 13.31 -9.23
C ASP A 42 -2.63 13.39 -9.96
N GLY A 43 -2.35 12.40 -10.79
CA GLY A 43 -1.12 12.37 -11.55
C GLY A 43 0.12 11.99 -10.77
N TRP A 44 -0.04 11.48 -9.54
CA TRP A 44 1.12 11.16 -8.70
C TRP A 44 2.01 10.09 -9.34
N ARG A 45 1.42 9.16 -10.10
CA ARG A 45 2.19 8.10 -10.73
C ARG A 45 3.14 8.62 -11.80
N GLU A 46 2.83 9.77 -12.37
CA GLU A 46 3.65 10.37 -13.42
C GLU A 46 4.52 11.49 -12.92
N ASN A 47 4.45 11.79 -11.64
CA ASN A 47 5.18 12.90 -11.05
C ASN A 47 6.13 12.37 -9.98
N LYS A 48 7.42 12.45 -10.23
CA LYS A 48 8.43 11.90 -9.31
C LYS A 48 8.43 12.58 -7.95
N ILE A 49 8.11 13.85 -7.90
CA ILE A 49 8.05 14.57 -6.64
C ILE A 49 6.89 14.05 -5.79
N LYS A 50 5.74 13.86 -6.41
CA LYS A 50 4.57 13.32 -5.72
C LYS A 50 4.79 11.88 -5.30
N GLN A 51 5.46 11.08 -6.13
CA GLN A 51 5.81 9.71 -5.77
C GLN A 51 6.71 9.69 -4.54
N ARG A 52 7.66 10.61 -4.48
CA ARG A 52 8.55 10.70 -3.33
C ARG A 52 7.78 11.09 -2.08
N GLN A 53 6.80 11.96 -2.20
CA GLN A 53 5.96 12.34 -1.06
C GLN A 53 5.20 11.14 -0.52
N VAL A 54 4.64 10.31 -1.41
CA VAL A 54 3.95 9.10 -1.02
C VAL A 54 4.93 8.13 -0.34
N ALA A 55 6.08 7.92 -0.96
CA ALA A 55 7.09 7.03 -0.41
C ALA A 55 7.52 7.47 0.99
N ASN A 56 7.78 8.76 1.17
CA ASN A 56 8.18 9.29 2.47
C ASN A 56 7.07 9.14 3.50
N ALA A 57 5.82 9.30 3.10
CA ALA A 57 4.70 9.19 4.01
C ALA A 57 4.51 7.76 4.51
N ILE A 58 4.71 6.77 3.65
CA ILE A 58 4.53 5.38 4.05
C ILE A 58 5.79 4.75 4.63
N LYS A 59 6.95 5.30 4.31
CA LYS A 59 8.24 4.72 4.72
C LYS A 59 8.32 4.48 6.22
N LYS A 60 7.82 5.38 7.01
CA LYS A 60 7.87 5.26 8.47
C LYS A 60 7.01 4.12 9.00
N HIS A 61 6.10 3.63 8.20
CA HIS A 61 5.24 2.50 8.58
C HIS A 61 5.76 1.17 8.05
N ILE A 62 6.69 1.21 7.10
CA ILE A 62 7.20 -0.01 6.45
C ILE A 62 8.26 -0.66 7.33
N PRO A 63 8.12 -1.96 7.68
CA PRO A 63 9.16 -2.66 8.43
C PRO A 63 10.44 -2.77 7.63
N LYS A 64 11.55 -2.98 8.33
CA LYS A 64 12.85 -3.07 7.67
C LYS A 64 12.98 -4.27 6.76
N ASP A 65 12.22 -5.32 7.02
CA ASP A 65 12.27 -6.53 6.21
C ASP A 65 11.37 -6.45 4.97
N VAL A 66 10.67 -5.34 4.80
CA VAL A 66 9.82 -5.13 3.63
C VAL A 66 10.48 -4.11 2.72
N ASN A 67 10.51 -4.43 1.43
CA ASN A 67 11.15 -3.57 0.44
C ASN A 67 10.21 -2.45 0.01
N LEU A 68 10.60 -1.22 0.30
CA LEU A 68 9.78 -0.05 -0.04
C LEU A 68 9.53 0.05 -1.55
N SER A 69 10.54 -0.28 -2.36
CA SER A 69 10.37 -0.22 -3.82
C SER A 69 9.29 -1.16 -4.30
N LEU A 70 9.22 -2.35 -3.71
CA LEU A 70 8.18 -3.32 -4.05
C LEU A 70 6.81 -2.79 -3.68
N VAL A 71 6.70 -2.20 -2.51
CA VAL A 71 5.43 -1.61 -2.06
C VAL A 71 5.00 -0.50 -3.02
N MET A 72 5.93 0.35 -3.41
CA MET A 72 5.62 1.43 -4.36
C MET A 72 5.15 0.88 -5.70
N GLU A 73 5.73 -0.21 -6.18
CA GLU A 73 5.26 -0.83 -7.41
C GLU A 73 3.84 -1.38 -7.26
N VAL A 74 3.57 -2.01 -6.13
CA VAL A 74 2.22 -2.51 -5.86
C VAL A 74 1.22 -1.35 -5.90
N LEU A 75 1.56 -0.23 -5.28
CA LEU A 75 0.69 0.94 -5.25
C LEU A 75 0.46 1.52 -6.63
N LYS A 76 1.50 1.59 -7.45
CA LYS A 76 1.39 2.13 -8.79
C LYS A 76 0.49 1.29 -9.69
N ASN A 77 0.35 0.02 -9.40
CA ASN A 77 -0.47 -0.87 -10.19
C ASN A 77 -1.93 -0.89 -9.77
N GLN A 78 -2.29 -0.14 -8.73
CA GLN A 78 -3.67 -0.10 -8.26
C GLN A 78 -4.40 1.09 -8.86
N ASN A 79 -5.59 0.83 -9.37
CA ASN A 79 -6.40 1.88 -10.01
C ASN A 79 -7.10 2.78 -8.98
N GLU A 80 -7.04 2.42 -7.72
CA GLU A 80 -7.76 3.14 -6.67
C GLU A 80 -7.05 4.41 -6.20
N TYR A 81 -5.82 4.58 -6.59
CA TYR A 81 -5.04 5.74 -6.15
C TYR A 81 -4.77 6.76 -7.23
#